data_f5390650e16f57379b5359d6e7818dd5
#
_entry.id   f5390650e16f57379b5359d6e7818dd5
#
_cell.length_a   1.000
_cell.length_b   1.000
_cell.length_c   1.000
_cell.angle_alpha   90.00
_cell.angle_beta   90.00
_cell.angle_gamma   90.00
#
_symmetry.space_group_name_H-M   'P 1'
#
loop_
_entity.id
_entity.type
_entity.pdbx_description
1 polymer ?
#
loop_
_entity_poly.entity_id
_entity_poly.type
_entity_poly.pdbx_seq_one_letter_code
_entity_poly.pdbx_strand_id
1 'polypeptide(L)'
;MVNIYDNANQLAKDLQETEQFKDLKKSLENLKNNPESLDLYQRMDKLQQQILAAQNSGQPLSDEVRKEYQKINEEVQNNDELKDMITKEQALFQMINDVQQTMTKPIGDLYDDLKAK
;
A
#
# COMPACT_ATOMS: atom_id res chain seq x y z
N MET A 1 27.36 -9.51 18.51
CA MET A 1 25.92 -9.81 18.31
C MET A 1 25.33 -8.89 17.28
N VAL A 2 24.59 -9.43 16.34
CA VAL A 2 23.95 -8.61 15.30
C VAL A 2 22.77 -7.87 15.90
N ASN A 3 22.72 -6.56 15.68
CA ASN A 3 21.56 -5.76 16.11
C ASN A 3 20.64 -5.54 14.92
N ILE A 4 19.66 -6.43 14.79
CA ILE A 4 18.71 -6.41 13.67
C ILE A 4 17.83 -5.15 13.71
N TYR A 5 17.57 -4.61 14.88
CA TYR A 5 16.72 -3.40 15.01
C TYR A 5 17.45 -2.16 14.49
N ASP A 6 18.76 -2.05 14.70
CA ASP A 6 19.53 -0.95 14.11
C ASP A 6 19.55 -1.05 12.59
N ASN A 7 19.68 -2.26 12.06
CA ASN A 7 19.63 -2.47 10.62
C ASN A 7 18.26 -2.13 10.05
N ALA A 8 17.18 -2.46 10.78
CA ALA A 8 15.83 -2.10 10.37
C ALA A 8 15.64 -0.58 10.36
N ASN A 9 16.15 0.12 11.36
CA ASN A 9 16.08 1.58 11.42
C ASN A 9 16.88 2.22 10.29
N GLN A 10 18.05 1.66 9.97
CA GLN A 10 18.85 2.16 8.85
C GLN A 10 18.12 1.92 7.53
N LEU A 11 17.49 0.76 7.36
CA LEU A 11 16.70 0.45 6.18
C LEU A 11 15.56 1.46 6.01
N ALA A 12 14.89 1.83 7.10
CA ALA A 12 13.82 2.83 7.07
C ALA A 12 14.33 4.19 6.57
N LYS A 13 15.54 4.59 6.99
CA LYS A 13 16.17 5.82 6.51
C LYS A 13 16.53 5.71 5.03
N ASP A 14 17.11 4.59 4.64
CA ASP A 14 17.50 4.35 3.24
C ASP A 14 16.27 4.35 2.32
N LEU A 15 15.15 3.78 2.79
CA LEU A 15 13.89 3.76 2.06
C LEU A 15 13.44 5.18 1.70
N GLN A 16 13.58 6.13 2.63
CA GLN A 16 13.19 7.52 2.42
C GLN A 16 14.06 8.24 1.38
N GLU A 17 15.25 7.71 1.09
CA GLU A 17 16.16 8.26 0.10
C GLU A 17 15.95 7.68 -1.31
N THR A 18 15.06 6.68 -1.45
CA THR A 18 14.79 6.08 -2.76
C THR A 18 13.92 7.00 -3.62
N GLU A 19 14.05 6.86 -4.94
CA GLU A 19 13.20 7.58 -5.89
C GLU A 19 11.74 7.21 -5.70
N GLN A 20 11.44 5.93 -5.44
CA GLN A 20 10.08 5.47 -5.24
C GLN A 20 9.40 6.18 -4.06
N PHE A 21 10.12 6.34 -2.95
CA PHE A 21 9.57 7.05 -1.80
C PHE A 21 9.36 8.54 -2.09
N LYS A 22 10.34 9.18 -2.72
CA LYS A 22 10.27 10.60 -3.06
C LYS A 22 9.16 10.88 -4.07
N ASP A 23 8.99 10.00 -5.05
CA ASP A 23 7.94 10.13 -6.06
C ASP A 23 6.55 10.03 -5.42
N LEU A 24 6.36 9.07 -4.50
CA LEU A 24 5.09 8.93 -3.78
C LEU A 24 4.83 10.16 -2.92
N LYS A 25 5.84 10.63 -2.21
CA LYS A 25 5.71 11.83 -1.36
C LYS A 25 5.24 13.03 -2.18
N LYS A 26 5.84 13.24 -3.34
CA LYS A 26 5.46 14.33 -4.24
C LYS A 26 4.04 14.16 -4.76
N SER A 27 3.67 12.96 -5.14
CA SER A 27 2.33 12.64 -5.61
C SER A 27 1.27 12.91 -4.54
N LEU A 28 1.57 12.56 -3.29
CA LEU A 28 0.68 12.83 -2.15
C LEU A 28 0.55 14.32 -1.86
N GLU A 29 1.64 15.08 -2.02
CA GLU A 29 1.60 16.54 -1.86
C GLU A 29 0.71 17.18 -2.93
N ASN A 30 0.83 16.74 -4.19
CA ASN A 30 -0.01 17.24 -5.27
C ASN A 30 -1.49 16.96 -5.00
N LEU A 31 -1.78 15.75 -4.54
CA LEU A 31 -3.13 15.32 -4.21
C LEU A 31 -3.71 16.16 -3.07
N LYS A 32 -2.92 16.37 -2.04
CA LYS A 32 -3.31 17.15 -0.85
C LYS A 32 -3.68 18.61 -1.20
N ASN A 33 -3.00 19.16 -2.19
CA ASN A 33 -3.21 20.56 -2.60
C ASN A 33 -4.42 20.73 -3.53
N ASN A 34 -5.05 19.65 -3.95
CA ASN A 34 -6.27 19.70 -4.77
C ASN A 34 -7.45 19.20 -3.93
N PRO A 35 -8.38 20.11 -3.52
CA PRO A 35 -9.49 19.73 -2.64
C PRO A 35 -10.37 18.60 -3.19
N GLU A 36 -10.59 18.54 -4.50
CA GLU A 36 -11.39 17.49 -5.12
C GLU A 36 -10.69 16.13 -4.98
N SER A 37 -9.39 16.07 -5.28
CA SER A 37 -8.62 14.85 -5.16
C SER A 37 -8.49 14.39 -3.70
N LEU A 38 -8.28 15.33 -2.79
CA LEU A 38 -8.21 15.03 -1.36
C LEU A 38 -9.52 14.46 -0.84
N ASP A 39 -10.65 15.05 -1.24
CA ASP A 39 -11.97 14.55 -0.86
C ASP A 39 -12.16 13.12 -1.36
N LEU A 40 -11.81 12.86 -2.61
CA LEU A 40 -11.93 11.51 -3.19
C LEU A 40 -11.04 10.51 -2.44
N TYR A 41 -9.82 10.89 -2.11
CA TYR A 41 -8.92 10.05 -1.32
C TYR A 41 -9.52 9.69 0.04
N GLN A 42 -10.07 10.69 0.73
CA GLN A 42 -10.68 10.49 2.05
C GLN A 42 -11.90 9.57 1.97
N ARG A 43 -12.68 9.68 0.90
CA ARG A 43 -13.81 8.78 0.67
C ARG A 43 -13.35 7.35 0.38
N MET A 44 -12.26 7.19 -0.38
CA MET A 44 -11.65 5.88 -0.60
C MET A 44 -11.18 5.24 0.72
N ASP A 45 -10.50 6.01 1.54
CA ASP A 45 -9.98 5.55 2.82
C ASP A 45 -11.12 5.09 3.74
N LYS A 46 -12.17 5.88 3.84
CA LYS A 46 -13.35 5.53 4.63
C LYS A 46 -14.00 4.25 4.13
N LEU A 47 -14.12 4.11 2.81
CA LEU A 47 -14.68 2.91 2.20
C LEU A 47 -13.86 1.67 2.53
N GLN A 48 -12.52 1.77 2.44
CA GLN A 48 -11.63 0.66 2.77
C GLN A 48 -11.79 0.24 4.23
N GLN A 49 -11.93 1.20 5.13
CA GLN A 49 -12.17 0.91 6.54
C GLN A 49 -13.50 0.18 6.74
N GLN A 50 -14.55 0.58 6.02
CA GLN A 50 -15.85 -0.09 6.09
C GLN A 50 -15.78 -1.53 5.58
N ILE A 51 -15.06 -1.74 4.48
CA ILE A 51 -14.86 -3.08 3.91
C ILE A 51 -14.08 -3.96 4.89
N LEU A 52 -13.01 -3.43 5.47
CA LEU A 52 -12.20 -4.17 6.44
C LEU A 52 -13.00 -4.53 7.69
N ALA A 53 -13.82 -3.60 8.19
CA ALA A 53 -14.68 -3.86 9.34
C ALA A 53 -15.70 -4.97 9.05
N ALA A 54 -16.29 -4.98 7.84
CA ALA A 54 -17.21 -6.03 7.42
C ALA A 54 -16.52 -7.39 7.36
N GLN A 55 -15.30 -7.45 6.81
CA GLN A 55 -14.51 -8.68 6.75
C GLN A 55 -14.19 -9.21 8.14
N ASN A 56 -13.78 -8.32 9.05
CA ASN A 56 -13.43 -8.71 10.42
C ASN A 56 -14.63 -9.21 11.24
N SER A 57 -15.83 -8.70 10.94
CA SER A 57 -17.05 -9.13 11.61
C SER A 57 -17.74 -10.32 10.93
N GLY A 58 -17.22 -10.75 9.77
CA GLY A 58 -17.79 -11.85 9.00
C GLY A 58 -19.10 -11.51 8.31
N GLN A 59 -19.45 -10.22 8.23
CA GLN A 59 -20.69 -9.78 7.59
C GLN A 59 -20.48 -9.48 6.11
N PRO A 60 -21.50 -9.72 5.27
CA PRO A 60 -21.43 -9.33 3.87
C PRO A 60 -21.46 -7.80 3.74
N LEU A 61 -20.93 -7.29 2.63
CA LEU A 61 -21.00 -5.87 2.33
C LEU A 61 -22.44 -5.45 2.04
N SER A 62 -22.85 -4.31 2.60
CA SER A 62 -24.16 -3.74 2.30
C SER A 62 -24.24 -3.25 0.86
N ASP A 63 -25.46 -3.12 0.34
CA ASP A 63 -25.70 -2.57 -1.00
C ASP A 63 -25.17 -1.14 -1.12
N GLU A 64 -25.28 -0.35 -0.05
CA GLU A 64 -24.79 1.02 -0.01
C GLU A 64 -23.27 1.06 -0.18
N VAL A 65 -22.53 0.18 0.51
CA VAL A 65 -21.08 0.08 0.40
C VAL A 65 -20.69 -0.35 -1.02
N ARG A 66 -21.39 -1.31 -1.61
CA ARG A 66 -21.12 -1.76 -2.97
C ARG A 66 -21.32 -0.65 -4.00
N LYS A 67 -22.38 0.14 -3.85
CA LYS A 67 -22.66 1.28 -4.72
C LYS A 67 -21.59 2.35 -4.58
N GLU A 68 -21.19 2.65 -3.37
CA GLU A 68 -20.14 3.62 -3.10
C GLU A 68 -18.79 3.15 -3.69
N TYR A 69 -18.49 1.86 -3.60
CA TYR A 69 -17.30 1.27 -4.21
C TYR A 69 -17.27 1.50 -5.72
N GLN A 70 -18.40 1.21 -6.39
CA GLN A 70 -18.50 1.41 -7.84
C GLN A 70 -18.34 2.89 -8.22
N LYS A 71 -18.99 3.78 -7.47
CA LYS A 71 -18.94 5.22 -7.71
C LYS A 71 -17.52 5.75 -7.54
N ILE A 72 -16.84 5.36 -6.46
CA ILE A 72 -15.47 5.79 -6.18
C ILE A 72 -14.52 5.27 -7.27
N ASN A 73 -14.67 4.02 -7.70
CA ASN A 73 -13.87 3.48 -8.79
C ASN A 73 -13.98 4.29 -10.06
N GLU A 74 -15.20 4.71 -10.41
CA GLU A 74 -15.42 5.55 -11.60
C GLU A 74 -14.73 6.90 -11.45
N GLU A 75 -14.88 7.52 -10.28
CA GLU A 75 -14.25 8.83 -10.01
C GLU A 75 -12.72 8.73 -10.05
N VAL A 76 -12.15 7.66 -9.51
CA VAL A 76 -10.69 7.42 -9.55
C VAL A 76 -10.20 7.28 -10.99
N GLN A 77 -10.95 6.57 -11.84
CA GLN A 77 -10.57 6.40 -13.25
C GLN A 77 -10.51 7.74 -13.99
N ASN A 78 -11.23 8.74 -13.51
CA ASN A 78 -11.28 10.07 -14.09
C ASN A 78 -10.43 11.11 -13.33
N ASN A 79 -9.64 10.67 -12.35
CA ASN A 79 -8.81 11.56 -11.53
C ASN A 79 -7.33 11.21 -11.72
N ASP A 80 -6.60 12.05 -12.45
CA ASP A 80 -5.21 11.78 -12.80
C ASP A 80 -4.29 11.78 -11.57
N GLU A 81 -4.56 12.62 -10.58
CA GLU A 81 -3.73 12.68 -9.37
C GLU A 81 -3.87 11.42 -8.52
N LEU A 82 -5.09 10.87 -8.40
CA LEU A 82 -5.32 9.61 -7.70
C LEU A 82 -4.66 8.44 -8.44
N LYS A 83 -4.77 8.41 -9.76
CA LYS A 83 -4.14 7.38 -10.59
C LYS A 83 -2.62 7.43 -10.48
N ASP A 84 -2.05 8.64 -10.49
CA ASP A 84 -0.61 8.83 -10.31
C ASP A 84 -0.16 8.33 -8.94
N MET A 85 -0.89 8.69 -7.89
CA MET A 85 -0.59 8.24 -6.52
C MET A 85 -0.60 6.72 -6.42
N ILE A 86 -1.62 6.07 -7.00
CA ILE A 86 -1.72 4.61 -6.98
C ILE A 86 -0.55 3.96 -7.70
N THR A 87 -0.14 4.51 -8.86
CA THR A 87 1.02 4.01 -9.60
C THR A 87 2.31 4.13 -8.79
N LYS A 88 2.54 5.28 -8.15
CA LYS A 88 3.72 5.51 -7.32
C LYS A 88 3.72 4.59 -6.08
N GLU A 89 2.55 4.39 -5.49
CA GLU A 89 2.36 3.49 -4.37
C GLU A 89 2.70 2.05 -4.75
N GLN A 90 2.23 1.59 -5.89
CA GLN A 90 2.54 0.24 -6.39
C GLN A 90 4.04 0.04 -6.60
N ALA A 91 4.73 1.05 -7.15
CA ALA A 91 6.18 0.97 -7.35
C ALA A 91 6.93 0.87 -6.02
N LEU A 92 6.50 1.64 -5.01
CA LEU A 92 7.10 1.57 -3.68
C LEU A 92 6.87 0.22 -3.02
N PHE A 93 5.64 -0.29 -3.07
CA PHE A 93 5.31 -1.58 -2.44
C PHE A 93 5.97 -2.76 -3.16
N GLN A 94 6.18 -2.65 -4.47
CA GLN A 94 6.95 -3.67 -5.20
C GLN A 94 8.38 -3.75 -4.66
N MET A 95 9.01 -2.61 -4.44
CA MET A 95 10.36 -2.55 -3.85
C MET A 95 10.37 -3.14 -2.43
N ILE A 96 9.37 -2.79 -1.61
CA ILE A 96 9.25 -3.32 -0.25
C ILE A 96 9.08 -4.84 -0.30
N ASN A 97 8.26 -5.35 -1.20
CA ASN A 97 8.08 -6.80 -1.37
C ASN A 97 9.40 -7.48 -1.73
N ASP A 98 10.18 -6.89 -2.63
CA ASP A 98 11.49 -7.43 -3.02
C ASP A 98 12.44 -7.49 -1.83
N VAL A 99 12.44 -6.44 -0.99
CA VAL A 99 13.26 -6.40 0.23
C VAL A 99 12.81 -7.49 1.21
N GLN A 100 11.50 -7.65 1.40
CA GLN A 100 10.96 -8.69 2.29
C GLN A 100 11.36 -10.09 1.81
N GLN A 101 11.29 -10.35 0.52
CA GLN A 101 11.69 -11.64 -0.05
C GLN A 101 13.19 -11.90 0.18
N THR A 102 14.02 -10.88 0.00
CA THR A 102 15.47 -10.99 0.27
C THR A 102 15.71 -11.30 1.74
N MET A 103 14.99 -10.63 2.64
CA MET A 103 15.13 -10.83 4.08
C MET A 103 14.68 -12.22 4.52
N THR A 104 13.61 -12.73 3.94
CA THR A 104 13.01 -14.00 4.37
C THR A 104 13.54 -15.22 3.60
N LYS A 105 14.27 -15.01 2.52
CA LYS A 105 14.81 -16.11 1.72
C LYS A 105 15.63 -17.14 2.56
N PRO A 106 16.51 -16.70 3.48
CA PRO A 106 17.23 -17.68 4.32
C PRO A 106 16.31 -18.56 5.16
N ILE A 107 15.14 -18.05 5.55
CA ILE A 107 14.14 -18.83 6.30
C ILE A 107 13.56 -19.92 5.39
N GLY A 108 13.20 -19.56 4.15
CA GLY A 108 12.71 -20.53 3.17
C GLY A 108 13.74 -21.62 2.89
N ASP A 109 15.01 -21.25 2.79
CA ASP A 109 16.09 -22.19 2.53
C ASP A 109 16.20 -23.24 3.66
N LEU A 110 15.91 -22.88 4.91
CA LEU A 110 15.90 -23.82 6.03
C LEU A 110 14.84 -24.92 5.84
N TYR A 111 13.69 -24.59 5.25
CA TYR A 111 12.61 -25.53 5.04
C TYR A 111 12.78 -26.37 3.78
N ASP A 112 13.60 -25.93 2.83
CA ASP A 112 13.80 -26.64 1.56
C ASP A 112 14.33 -28.06 1.78
N ASP A 113 15.19 -28.26 2.79
CA ASP A 113 15.71 -29.58 3.14
C ASP A 113 14.64 -30.54 3.65
N LEU A 114 13.50 -30.02 4.07
CA LEU A 114 12.41 -30.82 4.64
C LEU A 114 11.31 -31.14 3.61
N LYS A 115 11.33 -30.48 2.47
CA LYS A 115 10.30 -30.68 1.46
C LYS A 115 10.47 -32.00 0.75
N ALA A 116 9.34 -32.61 0.38
CA ALA A 116 9.33 -33.83 -0.44
C ALA A 116 9.90 -33.50 -1.83
N LYS A 117 10.71 -34.42 -2.36
CA LYS A 117 11.31 -34.29 -3.70
C LYS A 117 10.46 -35.01 -4.73
#